data_2e7210f24a187cb1c573b4b2fb7ac386
#
_entry.id   2e7210f24a187cb1c573b4b2fb7ac386
#
_cell.length_a   1.000
_cell.length_b   1.000
_cell.length_c   1.000
_cell.angle_alpha   90.00
_cell.angle_beta   90.00
_cell.angle_gamma   90.00
#
_symmetry.space_group_name_H-M   'P 1'
#
loop_
_entity.id
_entity.type
_entity.pdbx_description
1 polymer ?
#
loop_
_entity_poly.entity_id
_entity_poly.type
_entity_poly.pdbx_seq_one_letter_code
_entity_poly.pdbx_strand_id
1 'polypeptide(L)'
;MFDCHCDVYVFRDRVLVSDYDAADEIQSACARVEDGHQAYVKVIFQPSALTDYATARHMRDWSCSTDASYLPEWWRPALCRARAAARAELWRQARVFTKGSAQVCPTQSQGHTYFVFGEAEVEGFNHCVVHAYGESKVIAGKWCQVYAHDCSTVAAADNSYIELRDSSEGSILNGRMDMCSSASGEYQGFSTGHIYGSGLTYVLDCSCVSVYGEDSHVFVRSQSIISHHNGFVEAHGPAIVISEEPAKENQIHLFDHAQKILRQKI
;
A
#
# COMPACT_ATOMS: atom_id res chain seq x y z
N MET A 1 4.37 2.90 -7.32
CA MET A 1 3.05 2.97 -7.99
C MET A 1 2.74 1.55 -8.42
N PHE A 2 1.84 0.88 -7.73
CA PHE A 2 1.43 -0.48 -8.09
C PHE A 2 0.53 -0.40 -9.31
N ASP A 3 0.99 -0.93 -10.41
CA ASP A 3 0.20 -1.07 -11.63
C ASP A 3 -0.59 -2.39 -11.54
N CYS A 4 -1.66 -2.36 -10.76
CA CYS A 4 -2.54 -3.52 -10.64
C CYS A 4 -3.49 -3.50 -11.82
N HIS A 5 -3.10 -4.14 -12.88
CA HIS A 5 -3.96 -4.39 -14.03
C HIS A 5 -4.05 -5.90 -14.29
N CYS A 6 -5.09 -6.30 -14.94
CA CYS A 6 -5.27 -7.68 -15.38
C CYS A 6 -5.47 -7.69 -16.89
N ASP A 7 -4.50 -8.26 -17.60
CA ASP A 7 -4.56 -8.47 -19.04
C ASP A 7 -5.30 -9.76 -19.35
N VAL A 8 -6.30 -9.64 -20.20
CA VAL A 8 -7.15 -10.76 -20.62
C VAL A 8 -7.18 -10.84 -22.13
N TYR A 9 -6.83 -11.98 -22.66
CA TYR A 9 -6.90 -12.29 -24.10
C TYR A 9 -8.18 -13.03 -24.41
N VAL A 10 -9.06 -12.40 -25.17
CA VAL A 10 -10.41 -12.89 -25.46
C VAL A 10 -10.47 -13.39 -26.87
N PHE A 11 -10.76 -14.67 -27.03
CA PHE A 11 -11.04 -15.33 -28.32
C PHE A 11 -12.54 -15.55 -28.46
N ARG A 12 -12.97 -15.91 -29.64
CA ARG A 12 -14.39 -16.17 -29.93
C ARG A 12 -14.99 -17.23 -28.99
N ASP A 13 -14.25 -18.28 -28.70
CA ASP A 13 -14.67 -19.48 -27.96
C ASP A 13 -14.12 -19.58 -26.53
N ARG A 14 -13.04 -18.87 -26.23
CA ARG A 14 -12.32 -18.96 -24.95
C ARG A 14 -11.74 -17.63 -24.47
N VAL A 15 -11.21 -17.65 -23.25
CA VAL A 15 -10.54 -16.51 -22.61
C VAL A 15 -9.28 -17.02 -21.93
N LEU A 16 -8.16 -16.32 -22.12
CA LEU A 16 -6.89 -16.59 -21.46
C LEU A 16 -6.51 -15.41 -20.57
N VAL A 17 -5.94 -15.71 -19.43
CA VAL A 17 -5.42 -14.73 -18.48
C VAL A 17 -3.98 -15.12 -18.18
N SER A 18 -3.07 -14.22 -18.34
CA SER A 18 -1.63 -14.31 -18.15
C SER A 18 -0.80 -14.34 -19.43
N ASP A 19 0.33 -13.64 -19.36
CA ASP A 19 1.18 -13.42 -20.52
C ASP A 19 1.97 -14.67 -20.97
N TYR A 20 2.28 -15.59 -20.06
CA TYR A 20 3.13 -16.75 -20.35
C TYR A 20 2.40 -17.87 -21.10
N ASP A 21 1.19 -18.22 -20.67
CA ASP A 21 0.40 -19.26 -21.31
C ASP A 21 -0.30 -18.74 -22.58
N ALA A 22 -0.44 -17.41 -22.68
CA ALA A 22 -1.11 -16.76 -23.79
C ALA A 22 -0.23 -16.66 -25.06
N ALA A 23 1.08 -16.55 -24.93
CA ALA A 23 1.97 -16.28 -26.06
C ALA A 23 1.90 -17.36 -27.15
N ASP A 24 2.04 -18.63 -26.79
CA ASP A 24 1.98 -19.75 -27.73
C ASP A 24 0.59 -19.93 -28.34
N GLU A 25 -0.47 -19.71 -27.53
CA GLU A 25 -1.84 -19.80 -28.01
C GLU A 25 -2.24 -18.62 -28.91
N ILE A 26 -1.77 -17.40 -28.61
CA ILE A 26 -1.95 -16.22 -29.46
C ILE A 26 -1.29 -16.46 -30.82
N GLN A 27 -0.04 -16.90 -30.83
CA GLN A 27 0.69 -17.21 -32.05
C GLN A 27 -0.01 -18.29 -32.87
N SER A 28 -0.48 -19.35 -32.23
CA SER A 28 -1.22 -20.43 -32.84
C SER A 28 -2.60 -19.99 -33.37
N ALA A 29 -3.28 -19.07 -32.67
CA ALA A 29 -4.56 -18.52 -33.12
C ALA A 29 -4.39 -17.56 -34.29
N CYS A 30 -3.38 -16.69 -34.27
CA CYS A 30 -3.06 -15.78 -35.36
C CYS A 30 -2.72 -16.54 -36.66
N ALA A 31 -2.03 -17.67 -36.57
CA ALA A 31 -1.69 -18.51 -37.71
C ALA A 31 -2.91 -19.20 -38.38
N ARG A 32 -4.07 -19.23 -37.72
CA ARG A 32 -5.30 -19.89 -38.23
C ARG A 32 -6.34 -18.93 -38.78
N VAL A 33 -6.08 -17.62 -38.70
CA VAL A 33 -7.06 -16.62 -39.15
C VAL A 33 -6.72 -16.14 -40.53
N GLU A 34 -7.72 -16.18 -41.42
CA GLU A 34 -7.62 -15.62 -42.76
C GLU A 34 -7.48 -14.09 -42.68
N ASP A 35 -6.78 -13.50 -43.64
CA ASP A 35 -6.50 -12.07 -43.71
C ASP A 35 -7.76 -11.21 -43.49
N GLY A 36 -7.69 -10.33 -42.48
CA GLY A 36 -8.74 -9.37 -42.15
C GLY A 36 -9.62 -9.71 -40.94
N HIS A 37 -9.45 -10.87 -40.31
CA HIS A 37 -10.21 -11.24 -39.11
C HIS A 37 -9.36 -11.17 -37.87
N GLN A 38 -9.86 -10.50 -36.85
CA GLN A 38 -9.18 -10.38 -35.55
C GLN A 38 -9.31 -11.69 -34.75
N ALA A 39 -8.18 -12.34 -34.51
CA ALA A 39 -8.14 -13.64 -33.80
C ALA A 39 -8.55 -13.53 -32.36
N TYR A 40 -8.16 -12.44 -31.69
CA TYR A 40 -8.43 -12.14 -30.27
C TYR A 40 -8.57 -10.63 -30.04
N VAL A 41 -9.08 -10.27 -28.89
CA VAL A 41 -9.07 -8.89 -28.36
C VAL A 41 -8.35 -8.91 -27.02
N LYS A 42 -7.29 -8.12 -26.88
CA LYS A 42 -6.66 -7.89 -25.59
C LYS A 42 -7.49 -6.87 -24.81
N VAL A 43 -7.82 -7.20 -23.59
CA VAL A 43 -8.57 -6.35 -22.64
C VAL A 43 -7.74 -6.11 -21.43
N ILE A 44 -7.59 -4.86 -21.09
CA ILE A 44 -6.90 -4.43 -19.87
C ILE A 44 -7.97 -3.98 -18.87
N PHE A 45 -8.05 -4.67 -17.73
CA PHE A 45 -8.89 -4.27 -16.62
C PHE A 45 -8.04 -3.52 -15.60
N GLN A 46 -8.44 -2.29 -15.28
CA GLN A 46 -7.79 -1.45 -14.28
C GLN A 46 -8.81 -0.91 -13.29
N PRO A 47 -8.50 -0.83 -11.99
CA PRO A 47 -9.36 -0.14 -11.03
C PRO A 47 -9.43 1.35 -11.39
N SER A 48 -10.61 1.95 -11.27
CA SER A 48 -10.87 3.34 -11.65
C SER A 48 -10.19 4.35 -10.72
N ALA A 49 -9.91 3.95 -9.47
CA ALA A 49 -9.10 4.71 -8.52
C ALA A 49 -8.34 3.76 -7.60
N LEU A 50 -7.21 4.20 -7.04
CA LEU A 50 -6.43 3.42 -6.06
C LEU A 50 -7.22 3.09 -4.78
N THR A 51 -8.24 3.88 -4.46
CA THR A 51 -9.19 3.67 -3.36
C THR A 51 -10.20 2.55 -3.64
N ASP A 52 -10.35 2.11 -4.88
CA ASP A 52 -11.37 1.16 -5.29
C ASP A 52 -10.99 -0.31 -5.06
N TYR A 53 -9.82 -0.57 -4.45
CA TYR A 53 -9.49 -1.93 -4.03
C TYR A 53 -10.47 -2.50 -3.00
N ALA A 54 -11.08 -1.65 -2.16
CA ALA A 54 -12.20 -2.06 -1.31
C ALA A 54 -13.39 -2.57 -2.12
N THR A 55 -13.58 -2.02 -3.33
CA THR A 55 -14.59 -2.44 -4.30
C THR A 55 -14.07 -3.46 -5.33
N ALA A 56 -12.83 -3.92 -5.21
CA ALA A 56 -12.29 -5.02 -6.06
C ALA A 56 -13.21 -6.26 -6.05
N ARG A 57 -14.05 -6.41 -5.03
CA ARG A 57 -15.18 -7.33 -5.00
C ARG A 57 -16.14 -7.15 -6.18
N HIS A 58 -16.29 -5.94 -6.69
CA HIS A 58 -17.26 -5.58 -7.70
C HIS A 58 -16.51 -4.96 -8.87
N MET A 59 -16.00 -5.77 -9.80
CA MET A 59 -15.41 -5.29 -11.07
C MET A 59 -16.34 -4.37 -11.88
N ARG A 60 -17.48 -3.95 -11.31
CA ARG A 60 -18.36 -2.95 -11.92
C ARG A 60 -17.67 -1.61 -12.11
N ASP A 61 -16.78 -1.27 -11.18
CA ASP A 61 -16.11 0.02 -11.12
C ASP A 61 -14.71 -0.01 -11.74
N TRP A 62 -14.34 -1.14 -12.33
CA TRP A 62 -13.09 -1.26 -13.07
C TRP A 62 -13.25 -0.71 -14.48
N SER A 63 -12.36 0.17 -14.87
CA SER A 63 -12.25 0.59 -16.26
C SER A 63 -11.77 -0.59 -17.12
N CYS A 64 -12.29 -0.65 -18.32
CA CYS A 64 -11.96 -1.69 -19.27
C CYS A 64 -11.53 -1.00 -20.57
N SER A 65 -10.28 -1.16 -20.95
CA SER A 65 -9.75 -0.69 -22.24
C SER A 65 -9.38 -1.87 -23.13
N THR A 66 -9.43 -1.66 -24.43
CA THR A 66 -9.03 -2.64 -25.42
C THR A 66 -7.94 -2.06 -26.32
N ASP A 67 -7.02 -2.89 -26.79
CA ASP A 67 -6.01 -2.51 -27.76
C ASP A 67 -6.49 -2.58 -29.22
N ALA A 68 -7.72 -3.04 -29.42
CA ALA A 68 -8.29 -3.25 -30.76
C ALA A 68 -8.91 -1.97 -31.32
N SER A 69 -8.52 -1.59 -32.52
CA SER A 69 -9.14 -0.51 -33.30
C SER A 69 -10.56 -0.85 -33.80
N TYR A 70 -10.88 -2.12 -33.88
CA TYR A 70 -12.19 -2.65 -34.28
C TYR A 70 -12.57 -3.83 -33.37
N LEU A 71 -13.81 -3.82 -32.87
CA LEU A 71 -14.33 -4.89 -32.02
C LEU A 71 -15.23 -5.80 -32.81
N PRO A 72 -14.92 -7.11 -32.93
CA PRO A 72 -15.70 -8.06 -33.70
C PRO A 72 -17.11 -8.27 -33.08
N GLU A 73 -18.06 -8.73 -33.85
CA GLU A 73 -19.47 -8.94 -33.39
C GLU A 73 -19.58 -9.88 -32.20
N TRP A 74 -18.69 -10.87 -32.10
CA TRP A 74 -18.65 -11.80 -30.95
C TRP A 74 -18.13 -11.20 -29.65
N TRP A 75 -17.62 -9.97 -29.69
CA TRP A 75 -17.02 -9.29 -28.52
C TRP A 75 -17.99 -9.07 -27.36
N ARG A 76 -19.19 -8.53 -27.64
CA ARG A 76 -20.13 -8.18 -26.55
C ARG A 76 -20.47 -9.36 -25.62
N PRO A 77 -20.85 -10.54 -26.13
CA PRO A 77 -21.07 -11.72 -25.28
C PRO A 77 -19.78 -12.24 -24.63
N ALA A 78 -18.62 -12.04 -25.26
CA ALA A 78 -17.33 -12.46 -24.73
C ALA A 78 -16.84 -11.59 -23.56
N LEU A 79 -17.24 -10.33 -23.46
CA LEU A 79 -16.85 -9.42 -22.40
C LEU A 79 -17.26 -9.90 -21.00
N CYS A 80 -18.41 -10.57 -20.87
CA CYS A 80 -18.83 -11.16 -19.59
C CYS A 80 -17.87 -12.27 -19.16
N ARG A 81 -17.40 -13.09 -20.10
CA ARG A 81 -16.40 -14.14 -19.83
C ARG A 81 -15.05 -13.53 -19.46
N ALA A 82 -14.63 -12.47 -20.17
CA ALA A 82 -13.40 -11.75 -19.87
C ALA A 82 -13.40 -11.18 -18.43
N ARG A 83 -14.49 -10.54 -18.01
CA ARG A 83 -14.65 -10.04 -16.65
C ARG A 83 -14.63 -11.16 -15.60
N ALA A 84 -15.27 -12.28 -15.87
CA ALA A 84 -15.25 -13.43 -14.97
C ALA A 84 -13.85 -14.03 -14.84
N ALA A 85 -13.10 -14.13 -15.94
CA ALA A 85 -11.73 -14.63 -15.97
C ALA A 85 -10.77 -13.68 -15.23
N ALA A 86 -10.84 -12.37 -15.51
CA ALA A 86 -10.05 -11.35 -14.81
C ALA A 86 -10.31 -11.37 -13.29
N ARG A 87 -11.58 -11.49 -12.91
CA ARG A 87 -11.96 -11.60 -11.50
C ARG A 87 -11.39 -12.86 -10.85
N ALA A 88 -11.47 -14.00 -11.50
CA ALA A 88 -10.92 -15.26 -10.99
C ALA A 88 -9.41 -15.16 -10.81
N GLU A 89 -8.69 -14.54 -11.75
CA GLU A 89 -7.25 -14.33 -11.68
C GLU A 89 -6.86 -13.39 -10.55
N LEU A 90 -7.54 -12.25 -10.42
CA LEU A 90 -7.32 -11.36 -9.28
C LEU A 90 -7.52 -12.06 -7.94
N TRP A 91 -8.56 -12.90 -7.84
CA TRP A 91 -8.80 -13.68 -6.62
C TRP A 91 -7.73 -14.76 -6.39
N ARG A 92 -7.14 -15.27 -7.45
CA ARG A 92 -6.02 -16.21 -7.36
C ARG A 92 -4.73 -15.52 -6.91
N GLN A 93 -4.48 -14.31 -7.41
CA GLN A 93 -3.29 -13.53 -7.10
C GLN A 93 -3.41 -12.76 -5.77
N ALA A 94 -4.57 -12.17 -5.51
CA ALA A 94 -4.86 -11.40 -4.31
C ALA A 94 -5.68 -12.23 -3.32
N ARG A 95 -5.08 -12.56 -2.18
CA ARG A 95 -5.77 -13.22 -1.08
C ARG A 95 -6.55 -12.20 -0.27
N VAL A 96 -7.84 -12.44 -0.07
CA VAL A 96 -8.77 -11.51 0.56
C VAL A 96 -9.27 -12.06 1.90
N PHE A 97 -9.12 -11.29 2.96
CA PHE A 97 -9.65 -11.57 4.29
C PHE A 97 -10.71 -10.51 4.62
N THR A 98 -11.88 -10.93 5.09
CA THR A 98 -12.99 -10.00 5.36
C THR A 98 -13.51 -10.07 6.78
N LYS A 99 -13.14 -11.08 7.55
CA LYS A 99 -13.55 -11.27 8.95
C LYS A 99 -12.78 -12.41 9.60
N GLY A 100 -12.75 -12.40 10.93
CA GLY A 100 -12.10 -13.43 11.75
C GLY A 100 -10.59 -13.30 11.76
N SER A 101 -9.94 -14.17 12.51
CA SER A 101 -8.48 -14.19 12.62
C SER A 101 -7.88 -15.26 11.70
N ALA A 102 -6.79 -14.93 11.04
CA ALA A 102 -6.07 -15.83 10.16
C ALA A 102 -4.55 -15.66 10.31
N GLN A 103 -3.83 -16.76 10.18
CA GLN A 103 -2.37 -16.75 10.10
C GLN A 103 -1.93 -17.15 8.69
N VAL A 104 -1.11 -16.29 8.09
CA VAL A 104 -0.53 -16.56 6.78
C VAL A 104 0.83 -17.24 6.97
N CYS A 105 1.05 -18.33 6.26
CA CYS A 105 2.35 -18.99 6.29
C CYS A 105 3.41 -18.07 5.64
N PRO A 106 4.49 -17.65 6.36
CA PRO A 106 5.46 -16.69 5.86
C PRO A 106 6.15 -17.11 4.55
N THR A 107 6.36 -18.40 4.34
CA THR A 107 6.96 -18.94 3.11
C THR A 107 6.00 -18.93 1.92
N GLN A 108 4.69 -18.83 2.17
CA GLN A 108 3.65 -18.80 1.13
C GLN A 108 3.18 -17.36 0.81
N SER A 109 3.61 -16.37 1.61
CA SER A 109 3.22 -14.98 1.38
C SER A 109 4.08 -14.25 0.35
N GLN A 110 5.26 -14.78 0.05
CA GLN A 110 6.24 -14.12 -0.80
C GLN A 110 5.70 -13.81 -2.20
N GLY A 111 5.83 -12.52 -2.60
CA GLY A 111 5.44 -12.04 -3.92
C GLY A 111 3.93 -11.90 -4.13
N HIS A 112 3.10 -12.13 -3.09
CA HIS A 112 1.65 -11.99 -3.20
C HIS A 112 1.15 -10.63 -2.70
N THR A 113 -0.02 -10.25 -3.21
CA THR A 113 -0.79 -9.11 -2.70
C THR A 113 -1.97 -9.62 -1.90
N TYR A 114 -2.18 -9.02 -0.73
CA TYR A 114 -3.24 -9.36 0.22
C TYR A 114 -4.13 -8.16 0.46
N PHE A 115 -5.42 -8.41 0.63
CA PHE A 115 -6.40 -7.40 1.02
C PHE A 115 -7.10 -7.85 2.30
N VAL A 116 -7.07 -6.99 3.31
CA VAL A 116 -7.67 -7.24 4.62
C VAL A 116 -8.73 -6.18 4.87
N PHE A 117 -9.97 -6.59 5.07
CA PHE A 117 -11.13 -5.70 5.19
C PHE A 117 -11.89 -5.91 6.49
N GLY A 118 -12.65 -4.88 6.86
CA GLY A 118 -13.60 -4.91 7.96
C GLY A 118 -12.91 -5.16 9.29
N GLU A 119 -13.32 -6.18 10.03
CA GLU A 119 -12.78 -6.55 11.34
C GLU A 119 -11.80 -7.74 11.26
N ALA A 120 -11.27 -8.06 10.08
CA ALA A 120 -10.35 -9.18 9.93
C ALA A 120 -9.01 -8.91 10.64
N GLU A 121 -8.50 -9.91 11.35
CA GLU A 121 -7.19 -9.89 11.99
C GLU A 121 -6.27 -10.89 11.28
N VAL A 122 -5.18 -10.42 10.67
CA VAL A 122 -4.30 -11.30 9.89
C VAL A 122 -2.85 -11.05 10.23
N GLU A 123 -2.12 -12.14 10.48
CA GLU A 123 -0.71 -12.12 10.84
C GLU A 123 0.15 -13.07 9.99
N GLY A 124 1.46 -12.93 10.09
CA GLY A 124 2.44 -13.84 9.48
C GLY A 124 2.85 -13.48 8.06
N PHE A 125 2.58 -12.27 7.60
CA PHE A 125 3.03 -11.78 6.30
C PHE A 125 4.54 -11.59 6.23
N ASN A 126 5.17 -12.02 5.14
CA ASN A 126 6.56 -11.73 4.82
C ASN A 126 6.74 -11.54 3.31
N HIS A 127 7.62 -10.61 2.89
CA HIS A 127 7.97 -10.35 1.49
C HIS A 127 6.76 -10.17 0.56
N CYS A 128 5.74 -9.44 1.01
CA CYS A 128 4.48 -9.29 0.30
C CYS A 128 3.94 -7.86 0.38
N VAL A 129 2.86 -7.61 -0.32
CA VAL A 129 2.09 -6.37 -0.25
C VAL A 129 0.79 -6.62 0.46
N VAL A 130 0.42 -5.74 1.40
CA VAL A 130 -0.83 -5.85 2.15
C VAL A 130 -1.56 -4.52 2.11
N HIS A 131 -2.84 -4.56 1.75
CA HIS A 131 -3.75 -3.43 1.84
C HIS A 131 -4.77 -3.70 2.95
N ALA A 132 -4.80 -2.82 3.96
CA ALA A 132 -5.68 -2.92 5.11
C ALA A 132 -6.75 -1.83 5.07
N TYR A 133 -8.01 -2.19 5.27
CA TYR A 133 -9.17 -1.29 5.21
C TYR A 133 -10.17 -1.56 6.35
N GLY A 134 -10.96 -0.54 6.67
CA GLY A 134 -11.96 -0.61 7.74
C GLY A 134 -11.30 -0.64 9.12
N GLU A 135 -11.74 -1.53 9.99
CA GLU A 135 -11.18 -1.75 11.33
C GLU A 135 -10.26 -2.98 11.38
N SER A 136 -9.66 -3.33 10.24
CA SER A 136 -8.82 -4.52 10.12
C SER A 136 -7.51 -4.39 10.89
N LYS A 137 -6.96 -5.53 11.35
CA LYS A 137 -5.68 -5.61 12.04
C LYS A 137 -4.70 -6.47 11.25
N VAL A 138 -3.51 -5.94 11.03
CA VAL A 138 -2.46 -6.59 10.25
C VAL A 138 -1.16 -6.63 11.05
N ILE A 139 -0.59 -7.83 11.19
CA ILE A 139 0.77 -8.01 11.73
C ILE A 139 1.64 -8.55 10.61
N ALA A 140 2.52 -7.69 10.10
CA ALA A 140 3.46 -8.00 9.04
C ALA A 140 4.87 -8.19 9.60
N GLY A 141 5.56 -9.19 9.09
CA GLY A 141 6.96 -9.45 9.44
C GLY A 141 7.92 -8.69 8.54
N LYS A 142 8.88 -9.41 7.94
CA LYS A 142 10.00 -8.81 7.20
C LYS A 142 9.64 -8.46 5.76
N TRP A 143 10.19 -7.33 5.27
CA TRP A 143 10.15 -6.94 3.86
C TRP A 143 8.73 -6.83 3.27
N CYS A 144 7.77 -6.45 4.09
CA CYS A 144 6.41 -6.20 3.65
C CYS A 144 6.22 -4.73 3.26
N GLN A 145 5.31 -4.50 2.31
CA GLN A 145 4.76 -3.17 2.04
C GLN A 145 3.30 -3.16 2.51
N VAL A 146 2.98 -2.33 3.48
CA VAL A 146 1.64 -2.28 4.06
C VAL A 146 1.03 -0.90 3.84
N TYR A 147 -0.14 -0.89 3.24
CA TYR A 147 -0.95 0.31 3.00
C TYR A 147 -2.19 0.24 3.87
N ALA A 148 -2.25 1.10 4.87
CA ALA A 148 -3.33 1.14 5.85
C ALA A 148 -4.26 2.33 5.57
N HIS A 149 -5.55 2.07 5.55
CA HIS A 149 -6.60 3.03 5.28
C HIS A 149 -7.70 2.96 6.34
N ASP A 150 -8.59 3.95 6.33
CA ASP A 150 -9.74 4.07 7.24
C ASP A 150 -9.31 4.10 8.72
N CYS A 151 -9.74 3.12 9.51
CA CYS A 151 -9.40 2.93 10.93
C CYS A 151 -8.59 1.65 11.16
N SER A 152 -7.87 1.16 10.14
CA SER A 152 -7.10 -0.07 10.25
C SER A 152 -5.88 0.10 11.16
N THR A 153 -5.50 -1.00 11.84
CA THR A 153 -4.33 -1.06 12.71
C THR A 153 -3.27 -1.97 12.13
N VAL A 154 -2.03 -1.49 12.04
CA VAL A 154 -0.94 -2.22 11.40
C VAL A 154 0.29 -2.24 12.29
N ALA A 155 0.91 -3.41 12.43
CA ALA A 155 2.25 -3.55 12.97
C ALA A 155 3.17 -4.22 11.95
N ALA A 156 4.38 -3.70 11.77
CA ALA A 156 5.37 -4.34 10.90
C ALA A 156 6.78 -4.24 11.48
N ALA A 157 7.66 -5.14 11.00
CA ALA A 157 9.03 -5.21 11.49
C ALA A 157 10.04 -5.35 10.33
N ASP A 158 11.30 -5.21 10.68
CA ASP A 158 12.49 -5.57 9.90
C ASP A 158 12.43 -5.26 8.39
N ASN A 159 12.84 -4.06 8.02
CA ASN A 159 12.92 -3.59 6.63
C ASN A 159 11.56 -3.52 5.89
N SER A 160 10.47 -3.49 6.62
CA SER A 160 9.15 -3.28 6.04
C SER A 160 8.86 -1.80 5.83
N TYR A 161 7.92 -1.53 4.95
CA TYR A 161 7.38 -0.21 4.70
C TYR A 161 5.90 -0.15 5.08
N ILE A 162 5.50 0.86 5.85
CA ILE A 162 4.11 1.15 6.15
C ILE A 162 3.75 2.54 5.61
N GLU A 163 2.62 2.65 4.94
CA GLU A 163 1.98 3.91 4.63
C GLU A 163 0.63 3.97 5.34
N LEU A 164 0.50 4.91 6.28
CA LEU A 164 -0.73 5.14 7.04
C LEU A 164 -1.50 6.31 6.42
N ARG A 165 -2.79 6.13 6.22
CA ARG A 165 -3.73 7.14 5.71
C ARG A 165 -4.97 7.22 6.59
N ASP A 166 -5.75 8.26 6.38
CA ASP A 166 -7.03 8.52 7.04
C ASP A 166 -6.87 8.55 8.58
N SER A 167 -7.52 7.68 9.31
CA SER A 167 -7.43 7.55 10.77
C SER A 167 -6.77 6.23 11.18
N SER A 168 -5.94 5.65 10.30
CA SER A 168 -5.27 4.39 10.57
C SER A 168 -4.18 4.54 11.63
N GLU A 169 -3.89 3.44 12.32
CA GLU A 169 -2.86 3.36 13.35
C GLU A 169 -1.76 2.38 12.95
N GLY A 170 -0.51 2.71 13.28
CA GLY A 170 0.60 1.84 12.93
C GLY A 170 1.78 1.86 13.88
N SER A 171 2.48 0.74 13.94
CA SER A 171 3.78 0.66 14.61
C SER A 171 4.82 0.00 13.70
N ILE A 172 6.04 0.50 13.73
CA ILE A 172 7.14 -0.04 12.94
C ILE A 172 8.39 -0.25 13.80
N LEU A 173 8.97 -1.44 13.68
CA LEU A 173 10.24 -1.79 14.30
C LEU A 173 11.30 -2.05 13.23
N ASN A 174 12.37 -1.25 13.20
CA ASN A 174 13.48 -1.35 12.24
C ASN A 174 13.04 -1.30 10.77
N GLY A 175 12.17 -0.34 10.42
CA GLY A 175 11.65 -0.19 9.07
C GLY A 175 11.36 1.27 8.72
N ARG A 176 10.50 1.48 7.73
CA ARG A 176 10.07 2.81 7.31
C ARG A 176 8.56 2.96 7.38
N MET A 177 8.10 4.07 7.93
CA MET A 177 6.69 4.41 7.97
C MET A 177 6.46 5.86 7.55
N ASP A 178 5.54 6.06 6.62
CA ASP A 178 5.08 7.38 6.20
C ASP A 178 3.62 7.55 6.65
N MET A 179 3.31 8.69 7.27
CA MET A 179 2.00 8.97 7.87
C MET A 179 1.35 10.18 7.22
N CYS A 180 0.11 10.03 6.78
CA CYS A 180 -0.71 11.05 6.13
C CYS A 180 -2.04 11.25 6.87
N SER A 181 -2.74 12.34 6.58
CA SER A 181 -4.06 12.65 7.13
C SER A 181 -4.07 12.69 8.67
N SER A 182 -4.97 11.99 9.33
CA SER A 182 -5.08 11.91 10.80
C SER A 182 -4.48 10.63 11.38
N ALA A 183 -3.62 9.95 10.62
CA ALA A 183 -3.01 8.71 11.05
C ALA A 183 -2.10 8.90 12.27
N SER A 184 -2.08 7.90 13.15
CA SER A 184 -1.25 7.88 14.35
C SER A 184 -0.26 6.73 14.30
N GLY A 185 0.92 6.89 14.94
CA GLY A 185 1.91 5.82 14.82
C GLY A 185 3.04 5.84 15.84
N GLU A 186 3.76 4.72 15.86
CA GLU A 186 4.92 4.53 16.73
C GLU A 186 6.12 4.00 15.92
N TYR A 187 7.24 4.72 16.01
CA TYR A 187 8.54 4.34 15.45
C TYR A 187 9.42 3.75 16.54
N GLN A 188 9.94 2.56 16.33
CA GLN A 188 10.81 1.85 17.27
C GLN A 188 12.10 1.36 16.61
N GLY A 189 13.12 1.10 17.41
CA GLY A 189 14.43 0.61 16.96
C GLY A 189 15.15 1.63 16.09
N PHE A 190 15.57 1.22 14.90
CA PHE A 190 16.21 2.07 13.89
C PHE A 190 15.25 2.49 12.78
N SER A 191 14.01 2.78 13.13
CA SER A 191 12.99 3.13 12.15
C SER A 191 13.16 4.54 11.59
N THR A 192 12.69 4.73 10.36
CA THR A 192 12.72 6.02 9.66
C THR A 192 11.36 6.35 9.07
N GLY A 193 11.12 7.62 8.73
CA GLY A 193 9.90 7.97 8.00
C GLY A 193 9.57 9.45 7.99
N HIS A 194 8.36 9.73 7.49
CA HIS A 194 7.85 11.07 7.35
C HIS A 194 6.44 11.21 7.93
N ILE A 195 6.17 12.33 8.55
CA ILE A 195 4.87 12.69 9.12
C ILE A 195 4.35 13.90 8.35
N TYR A 196 3.33 13.69 7.52
CA TYR A 196 2.66 14.74 6.76
C TYR A 196 1.29 15.11 7.32
N GLY A 197 0.78 14.28 8.22
CA GLY A 197 -0.56 14.37 8.77
C GLY A 197 -0.65 15.13 10.10
N SER A 198 -1.84 15.09 10.72
CA SER A 198 -2.16 15.74 11.99
C SER A 198 -2.24 14.79 13.19
N GLY A 199 -1.87 13.53 13.01
CA GLY A 199 -2.00 12.50 14.03
C GLY A 199 -0.97 12.57 15.14
N LEU A 200 -1.19 11.75 16.17
CA LEU A 200 -0.29 11.57 17.31
C LEU A 200 0.80 10.56 16.97
N THR A 201 2.06 10.92 17.22
CA THR A 201 3.20 10.07 16.90
C THR A 201 4.14 9.91 18.07
N TYR A 202 4.59 8.68 18.31
CA TYR A 202 5.66 8.37 19.25
C TYR A 202 6.92 7.94 18.48
N VAL A 203 8.05 8.57 18.80
CA VAL A 203 9.35 8.26 18.20
C VAL A 203 10.28 7.80 19.29
N LEU A 204 10.65 6.53 19.26
CA LEU A 204 11.39 5.85 20.31
C LEU A 204 12.74 5.34 19.83
N ASP A 205 13.58 4.95 20.76
CA ASP A 205 14.89 4.32 20.55
C ASP A 205 15.86 5.19 19.73
N CYS A 206 16.32 4.69 18.58
CA CYS A 206 17.24 5.37 17.68
C CYS A 206 16.58 5.76 16.35
N SER A 207 15.29 6.04 16.38
CA SER A 207 14.52 6.35 15.17
C SER A 207 14.83 7.73 14.59
N CYS A 208 14.72 7.89 13.28
CA CYS A 208 14.98 9.14 12.56
C CYS A 208 13.77 9.55 11.73
N VAL A 209 13.08 10.64 12.10
CA VAL A 209 11.79 11.01 11.51
C VAL A 209 11.77 12.48 11.08
N SER A 210 11.18 12.76 9.91
CA SER A 210 10.93 14.12 9.42
C SER A 210 9.47 14.51 9.61
N VAL A 211 9.23 15.68 10.21
CA VAL A 211 7.89 16.19 10.56
C VAL A 211 7.54 17.39 9.69
N TYR A 212 6.52 17.25 8.86
CA TYR A 212 6.02 18.25 7.93
C TYR A 212 4.60 18.74 8.25
N GLY A 213 3.82 17.92 8.94
CA GLY A 213 2.40 18.21 9.23
C GLY A 213 2.24 19.35 10.24
N GLU A 214 1.46 20.38 9.89
CA GLU A 214 1.26 21.58 10.74
C GLU A 214 0.60 21.26 12.08
N ASP A 215 -0.35 20.35 12.07
CA ASP A 215 -1.12 19.93 13.26
C ASP A 215 -0.62 18.61 13.85
N SER A 216 0.56 18.13 13.43
CA SER A 216 1.13 16.90 13.99
C SER A 216 1.62 17.10 15.42
N HIS A 217 1.40 16.09 16.26
CA HIS A 217 1.92 16.02 17.61
C HIS A 217 2.90 14.86 17.74
N VAL A 218 4.18 15.16 17.97
CA VAL A 218 5.25 14.17 17.99
C VAL A 218 5.92 14.14 19.36
N PHE A 219 5.85 12.99 20.01
CA PHE A 219 6.52 12.71 21.27
C PHE A 219 7.78 11.89 21.03
N VAL A 220 8.90 12.44 21.38
CA VAL A 220 10.22 11.85 21.13
C VAL A 220 10.85 11.41 22.42
N ARG A 221 11.38 10.18 22.45
CA ARG A 221 12.13 9.65 23.58
C ARG A 221 13.43 9.00 23.10
N SER A 222 14.36 8.86 24.04
CA SER A 222 15.64 8.17 23.80
C SER A 222 16.55 8.89 22.78
N GLN A 223 17.37 8.17 22.02
CA GLN A 223 18.39 8.72 21.12
C GLN A 223 17.87 9.06 19.72
N SER A 224 16.61 9.46 19.62
CA SER A 224 15.98 9.72 18.33
C SER A 224 16.43 11.05 17.72
N ILE A 225 16.35 11.13 16.38
CA ILE A 225 16.65 12.34 15.62
C ILE A 225 15.39 12.80 14.87
N ILE A 226 15.00 14.04 15.10
CA ILE A 226 13.84 14.65 14.43
C ILE A 226 14.30 15.77 13.49
N SER A 227 13.95 15.67 12.22
CA SER A 227 14.02 16.81 11.29
C SER A 227 12.69 17.54 11.33
N HIS A 228 12.65 18.66 12.03
CA HIS A 228 11.42 19.43 12.25
C HIS A 228 11.29 20.53 11.19
N HIS A 229 10.22 20.45 10.41
CA HIS A 229 9.81 21.48 9.44
C HIS A 229 8.55 22.20 9.89
N ASN A 230 7.63 21.47 10.53
CA ASN A 230 6.38 21.99 11.05
C ASN A 230 5.81 21.12 12.17
N GLY A 231 4.68 21.52 12.80
CA GLY A 231 4.00 20.74 13.84
C GLY A 231 4.58 20.96 15.23
N PHE A 232 4.07 20.22 16.21
CA PHE A 232 4.47 20.26 17.60
C PHE A 232 5.35 19.05 17.93
N VAL A 233 6.51 19.32 18.56
CA VAL A 233 7.46 18.29 18.98
C VAL A 233 7.76 18.43 20.46
N GLU A 234 7.54 17.37 21.23
CA GLU A 234 7.95 17.23 22.62
C GLU A 234 9.05 16.18 22.72
N ALA A 235 10.27 16.60 23.06
CA ALA A 235 11.43 15.74 23.07
C ALA A 235 12.01 15.57 24.47
N HIS A 236 12.23 14.30 24.86
CA HIS A 236 12.75 13.88 26.14
C HIS A 236 14.04 13.05 25.99
N GLY A 237 14.88 13.09 27.02
CA GLY A 237 16.15 12.35 27.05
C GLY A 237 17.16 12.88 26.05
N PRO A 238 18.06 12.05 25.52
CA PRO A 238 19.12 12.50 24.62
C PRO A 238 18.67 12.68 23.15
N ALA A 239 17.41 13.03 22.93
CA ALA A 239 16.86 13.30 21.58
C ALA A 239 17.46 14.56 20.96
N ILE A 240 17.58 14.55 19.63
CA ILE A 240 18.07 15.70 18.85
C ILE A 240 16.96 16.16 17.89
N VAL A 241 16.55 17.43 18.02
CA VAL A 241 15.61 18.08 17.11
C VAL A 241 16.36 19.05 16.21
N ILE A 242 16.37 18.78 14.92
CA ILE A 242 16.98 19.64 13.88
C ILE A 242 15.87 20.46 13.22
N SER A 243 15.95 21.79 13.32
CA SER A 243 14.97 22.70 12.69
C SER A 243 15.66 23.59 11.69
N GLU A 244 15.06 23.78 10.51
CA GLU A 244 15.60 24.62 9.43
C GLU A 244 15.29 26.12 9.65
N GLU A 245 14.24 26.41 10.39
CA GLU A 245 13.83 27.79 10.73
C GLU A 245 13.72 27.94 12.25
N PRO A 246 13.80 29.16 12.77
CA PRO A 246 13.43 29.40 14.15
C PRO A 246 11.97 29.02 14.30
N ALA A 247 11.71 27.80 14.81
CA ALA A 247 10.36 27.34 15.11
C ALA A 247 9.66 28.37 15.99
N LYS A 248 8.37 28.61 15.77
CA LYS A 248 7.54 29.41 16.66
C LYS A 248 7.78 28.90 18.09
N GLU A 249 7.92 29.81 19.06
CA GLU A 249 8.36 29.50 20.43
C GLU A 249 7.61 28.31 21.09
N ASN A 250 6.41 28.01 20.63
CA ASN A 250 5.56 26.97 21.21
C ASN A 250 5.53 25.64 20.42
N GLN A 251 6.38 25.48 19.39
CA GLN A 251 6.34 24.27 18.55
C GLN A 251 7.32 23.17 18.98
N ILE A 252 8.40 23.52 19.68
CA ILE A 252 9.40 22.56 20.13
C ILE A 252 9.62 22.71 21.62
N HIS A 253 9.23 21.67 22.37
CA HIS A 253 9.45 21.58 23.81
C HIS A 253 10.53 20.54 24.08
N LEU A 254 11.59 20.96 24.75
CA LEU A 254 12.73 20.11 25.09
C LEU A 254 12.77 19.88 26.60
N PHE A 255 12.93 18.63 26.98
CA PHE A 255 13.03 18.21 28.37
C PHE A 255 14.30 17.38 28.57
N ASP A 256 14.75 17.31 29.81
CA ASP A 256 15.92 16.56 30.26
C ASP A 256 17.19 16.99 29.51
N HIS A 257 17.71 16.09 28.64
CA HIS A 257 18.94 16.32 27.89
C HIS A 257 18.69 16.49 26.39
N ALA A 258 17.44 16.72 25.96
CA ALA A 258 17.12 16.94 24.56
C ALA A 258 17.76 18.22 24.02
N GLN A 259 18.20 18.18 22.77
CA GLN A 259 18.93 19.28 22.13
C GLN A 259 18.23 19.73 20.86
N LYS A 260 18.21 21.06 20.66
CA LYS A 260 17.79 21.66 19.39
C LYS A 260 19.00 22.14 18.61
N ILE A 261 19.07 21.74 17.35
CA ILE A 261 20.09 22.22 16.39
C ILE A 261 19.38 23.03 15.32
N LEU A 262 19.82 24.26 15.11
CA LEU A 262 19.35 25.07 13.97
C LEU A 262 20.25 24.79 12.77
N ARG A 263 19.63 24.31 11.69
CA ARG A 263 20.32 24.13 10.41
C ARG A 263 20.36 25.47 9.69
N GLN A 264 21.54 26.04 9.54
CA GLN A 264 21.71 27.25 8.70
C GLN A 264 21.53 26.86 7.23
N LYS A 265 20.67 27.61 6.51
CA LYS A 265 20.64 27.51 5.04
C LYS A 265 21.98 28.03 4.52
N ILE A 266 22.74 27.17 3.88
CA ILE A 266 23.98 27.50 3.15
C ILE A 266 23.58 28.11 1.82
#